data_c1d4064783d1b4e02ddf90bef8a86018
#
_entry.id   c1d4064783d1b4e02ddf90bef8a86018
#
_cell.length_a   1.000
_cell.length_b   1.000
_cell.length_c   1.000
_cell.angle_alpha   90.00
_cell.angle_beta   90.00
_cell.angle_gamma   90.00
#
_symmetry.space_group_name_H-M   'P 1'
#
loop_
_entity.id
_entity.type
_entity.pdbx_description
1 polymer ?
#
loop_
_entity_poly.entity_id
_entity_poly.type
_entity_poly.pdbx_seq_one_letter_code
_entity_poly.pdbx_strand_id
1 'polypeptide(L)'
;MRDIVIRYASIHDHADVEAIFQEVHQLHVTLRPDSYQPRETLLPLEEFQQAVEEKTLLVADWNGQVVGVLYYSEKRREVTAQMVQRILFIDCLAVTEALRGRGIGRQLLGFAREIRVQQHFDCLELQVNARNLPARSFYEANGFAERSINLELLE
;
A
#
# COMPACT_ATOMS: atom_id res chain seq x y z
N MET A 1 -12.68 17.71 0.01
CA MET A 1 -12.18 17.45 -1.34
C MET A 1 -13.20 16.60 -2.07
N ARG A 2 -13.80 17.20 -3.07
CA ARG A 2 -14.79 16.49 -3.89
C ARG A 2 -14.07 15.73 -5.00
N ASP A 3 -14.77 14.77 -5.57
CA ASP A 3 -14.37 14.12 -6.82
C ASP A 3 -13.13 13.23 -6.74
N ILE A 4 -12.80 12.74 -5.53
CA ILE A 4 -11.85 11.64 -5.42
C ILE A 4 -12.60 10.35 -5.75
N VAL A 5 -12.12 9.64 -6.76
CA VAL A 5 -12.66 8.34 -7.16
C VAL A 5 -11.63 7.27 -6.90
N ILE A 6 -11.98 6.28 -6.10
CA ILE A 6 -11.13 5.10 -5.93
C ILE A 6 -11.51 4.09 -7.00
N ARG A 7 -10.53 3.66 -7.77
CA ARG A 7 -10.73 2.73 -8.87
C ARG A 7 -9.52 1.82 -9.04
N TYR A 8 -9.68 0.77 -9.81
CA TYR A 8 -8.53 -0.02 -10.23
C TYR A 8 -7.68 0.80 -11.21
N ALA A 9 -6.36 0.59 -11.14
CA ALA A 9 -5.43 1.25 -12.05
C ALA A 9 -5.66 0.82 -13.49
N SER A 10 -5.42 1.73 -14.41
CA SER A 10 -5.39 1.45 -15.85
C SER A 10 -3.95 1.56 -16.35
N ILE A 11 -3.69 1.06 -17.56
CA ILE A 11 -2.36 1.09 -18.15
C ILE A 11 -1.82 2.52 -18.35
N HIS A 12 -2.70 3.52 -18.33
CA HIS A 12 -2.33 4.93 -18.51
C HIS A 12 -1.83 5.59 -17.21
N ASP A 13 -1.92 4.89 -16.08
CA ASP A 13 -1.60 5.45 -14.78
C ASP A 13 -0.13 5.26 -14.36
N HIS A 14 0.68 4.58 -15.17
CA HIS A 14 2.02 4.15 -14.76
C HIS A 14 2.91 5.30 -14.27
N ALA A 15 2.96 6.40 -15.01
CA ALA A 15 3.82 7.53 -14.65
C ALA A 15 3.45 8.12 -13.29
N ASP A 16 2.16 8.32 -13.05
CA ASP A 16 1.67 8.86 -11.77
C ASP A 16 1.93 7.91 -10.62
N VAL A 17 1.69 6.62 -10.82
CA VAL A 17 1.92 5.58 -9.81
C VAL A 17 3.41 5.50 -9.46
N GLU A 18 4.28 5.49 -10.47
CA GLU A 18 5.73 5.46 -10.25
C GLU A 18 6.18 6.67 -9.44
N ALA A 19 5.65 7.86 -9.75
CA ALA A 19 5.98 9.08 -9.01
C ALA A 19 5.63 8.96 -7.52
N ILE A 20 4.47 8.37 -7.20
CA ILE A 20 4.06 8.15 -5.82
C ILE A 20 4.94 7.11 -5.14
N PHE A 21 5.29 6.04 -5.83
CA PHE A 21 6.22 5.03 -5.29
C PHE A 21 7.59 5.64 -4.98
N GLN A 22 8.07 6.58 -5.83
CA GLN A 22 9.34 7.28 -5.58
C GLN A 22 9.28 8.13 -4.31
N GLU A 23 8.15 8.80 -4.05
CA GLU A 23 7.98 9.54 -2.80
C GLU A 23 8.11 8.64 -1.57
N VAL A 24 7.47 7.48 -1.59
CA VAL A 24 7.53 6.51 -0.49
C VAL A 24 8.92 5.95 -0.34
N HIS A 25 9.57 5.59 -1.45
CA HIS A 25 10.92 5.04 -1.42
C HIS A 25 11.91 6.06 -0.84
N GLN A 26 11.76 7.32 -1.21
CA GLN A 26 12.61 8.39 -0.67
C GLN A 26 12.45 8.50 0.86
N LEU A 27 11.25 8.32 1.37
CA LEU A 27 11.02 8.27 2.81
C LEU A 27 11.78 7.10 3.44
N HIS A 28 11.72 5.91 2.83
CA HIS A 28 12.45 4.74 3.32
C HIS A 28 13.97 4.97 3.30
N VAL A 29 14.50 5.59 2.25
CA VAL A 29 15.92 5.96 2.18
C VAL A 29 16.30 6.89 3.33
N THR A 30 15.44 7.86 3.63
CA THR A 30 15.67 8.80 4.74
C THR A 30 15.63 8.12 6.11
N LEU A 31 14.66 7.20 6.32
CA LEU A 31 14.51 6.49 7.58
C LEU A 31 15.59 5.41 7.80
N ARG A 32 15.98 4.74 6.73
CA ARG A 32 16.92 3.61 6.78
C ARG A 32 17.91 3.67 5.61
N PRO A 33 18.83 4.65 5.60
CA PRO A 33 19.82 4.74 4.53
C PRO A 33 20.78 3.56 4.48
N ASP A 34 20.88 2.80 5.57
CA ASP A 34 21.63 1.54 5.64
C ASP A 34 20.98 0.39 4.88
N SER A 35 19.65 0.47 4.65
CA SER A 35 18.87 -0.60 4.03
C SER A 35 18.30 -0.23 2.67
N TYR A 36 18.13 1.05 2.40
CA TYR A 36 17.49 1.54 1.17
C TYR A 36 18.39 2.51 0.45
N GLN A 37 18.46 2.37 -0.86
CA GLN A 37 19.20 3.28 -1.75
C GLN A 37 18.25 3.83 -2.81
N PRO A 38 18.50 5.05 -3.34
CA PRO A 38 17.70 5.58 -4.44
C PRO A 38 17.73 4.62 -5.64
N ARG A 39 16.58 4.47 -6.29
CA ARG A 39 16.42 3.61 -7.47
C ARG A 39 15.71 4.40 -8.56
N GLU A 40 16.14 4.17 -9.80
CA GLU A 40 15.57 4.86 -10.95
C GLU A 40 14.14 4.43 -11.22
N THR A 41 13.85 3.14 -11.14
CA THR A 41 12.52 2.59 -11.35
C THR A 41 12.15 1.66 -10.19
N LEU A 42 10.98 1.86 -9.58
CA LEU A 42 10.48 1.05 -8.48
C LEU A 42 9.43 0.05 -8.93
N LEU A 43 8.59 0.43 -9.88
CA LEU A 43 7.56 -0.43 -10.43
C LEU A 43 7.76 -0.54 -11.95
N PRO A 44 8.54 -1.54 -12.41
CA PRO A 44 8.77 -1.74 -13.84
C PRO A 44 7.45 -1.93 -14.59
N LEU A 45 7.44 -1.54 -15.86
CA LEU A 45 6.24 -1.57 -16.68
C LEU A 45 5.58 -2.95 -16.71
N GLU A 46 6.34 -4.01 -16.82
CA GLU A 46 5.80 -5.39 -16.84
C GLU A 46 5.07 -5.73 -15.55
N GLU A 47 5.67 -5.40 -14.40
CA GLU A 47 5.05 -5.62 -13.09
C GLU A 47 3.79 -4.77 -12.93
N PHE A 48 3.85 -3.51 -13.37
CA PHE A 48 2.71 -2.63 -13.36
C PHE A 48 1.56 -3.17 -14.21
N GLN A 49 1.86 -3.61 -15.43
CA GLN A 49 0.85 -4.18 -16.34
C GLN A 49 0.21 -5.43 -15.73
N GLN A 50 1.00 -6.27 -15.07
CA GLN A 50 0.48 -7.45 -14.39
C GLN A 50 -0.47 -7.05 -13.25
N ALA A 51 -0.09 -6.04 -12.47
CA ALA A 51 -0.94 -5.55 -11.38
C ALA A 51 -2.27 -4.98 -11.91
N VAL A 52 -2.25 -4.29 -13.04
CA VAL A 52 -3.46 -3.80 -13.70
C VAL A 52 -4.34 -4.98 -14.14
N GLU A 53 -3.75 -5.97 -14.79
CA GLU A 53 -4.46 -7.15 -15.29
C GLU A 53 -5.08 -7.96 -14.15
N GLU A 54 -4.33 -8.16 -13.07
CA GLU A 54 -4.78 -8.92 -11.89
C GLU A 54 -5.67 -8.11 -10.95
N LYS A 55 -5.81 -6.82 -11.20
CA LYS A 55 -6.61 -5.90 -10.38
C LYS A 55 -6.14 -5.85 -8.92
N THR A 56 -4.83 -5.76 -8.72
CA THR A 56 -4.22 -5.67 -7.40
C THR A 56 -3.69 -4.27 -7.08
N LEU A 57 -3.94 -3.31 -7.95
CA LEU A 57 -3.51 -1.93 -7.76
C LEU A 57 -4.71 -1.01 -7.83
N LEU A 58 -4.97 -0.32 -6.73
CA LEU A 58 -6.00 0.70 -6.62
C LEU A 58 -5.35 2.08 -6.73
N VAL A 59 -6.07 3.00 -7.33
CA VAL A 59 -5.63 4.40 -7.40
C VAL A 59 -6.74 5.31 -6.90
N ALA A 60 -6.33 6.43 -6.31
CA ALA A 60 -7.21 7.54 -6.00
C ALA A 60 -7.06 8.55 -7.13
N ASP A 61 -8.12 8.74 -7.88
CA ASP A 61 -8.16 9.62 -9.04
C ASP A 61 -8.86 10.93 -8.66
N TRP A 62 -8.15 12.02 -8.84
CA TRP A 62 -8.69 13.37 -8.65
C TRP A 62 -8.64 14.09 -9.98
N ASN A 63 -9.80 14.19 -10.62
CA ASN A 63 -9.96 14.89 -11.90
C ASN A 63 -8.95 14.43 -12.98
N GLY A 64 -8.75 13.11 -13.08
CA GLY A 64 -7.86 12.54 -14.08
C GLY A 64 -6.40 12.40 -13.65
N GLN A 65 -6.04 12.90 -12.46
CA GLN A 65 -4.71 12.74 -11.89
C GLN A 65 -4.72 11.73 -10.76
N VAL A 66 -3.82 10.76 -10.78
CA VAL A 66 -3.66 9.81 -9.69
C VAL A 66 -2.89 10.50 -8.54
N VAL A 67 -3.51 10.54 -7.38
CA VAL A 67 -2.96 11.21 -6.19
C VAL A 67 -2.74 10.26 -5.01
N GLY A 68 -3.11 9.01 -5.16
CA GLY A 68 -2.89 7.98 -4.14
C GLY A 68 -2.93 6.60 -4.75
N VAL A 69 -2.31 5.64 -4.07
CA VAL A 69 -2.25 4.24 -4.52
C VAL A 69 -2.40 3.30 -3.34
N LEU A 70 -2.96 2.13 -3.61
CA LEU A 70 -2.91 0.98 -2.71
C LEU A 70 -2.60 -0.24 -3.56
N TYR A 71 -1.44 -0.84 -3.31
CA TYR A 71 -0.99 -2.04 -4.00
C TYR A 71 -1.00 -3.20 -3.03
N TYR A 72 -1.66 -4.29 -3.40
CA TYR A 72 -1.77 -5.44 -2.52
C TYR A 72 -1.42 -6.74 -3.25
N SER A 73 -1.16 -7.76 -2.46
CA SER A 73 -0.95 -9.13 -2.91
C SER A 73 -1.69 -10.08 -1.98
N GLU A 74 -1.96 -11.27 -2.45
CA GLU A 74 -2.49 -12.32 -1.59
C GLU A 74 -1.34 -13.07 -0.94
N LYS A 75 -1.40 -13.21 0.39
CA LYS A 75 -0.52 -14.10 1.13
C LYS A 75 -1.34 -15.17 1.81
N ARG A 76 -0.75 -16.33 1.96
CA ARG A 76 -1.37 -17.46 2.67
C ARG A 76 -0.53 -17.83 3.87
N ARG A 77 -1.21 -18.10 4.97
CA ARG A 77 -0.56 -18.50 6.22
C ARG A 77 -1.21 -19.76 6.73
N GLU A 78 -0.41 -20.80 6.93
CA GLU A 78 -0.87 -22.00 7.58
C GLU A 78 -0.96 -21.77 9.08
N VAL A 79 -2.18 -21.85 9.64
CA VAL A 79 -2.43 -21.70 11.08
C VAL A 79 -2.37 -23.08 11.72
N THR A 80 -2.97 -24.07 11.07
CA THR A 80 -2.88 -25.49 11.42
C THR A 80 -2.78 -26.30 10.14
N ALA A 81 -2.56 -27.62 10.26
CA ALA A 81 -2.49 -28.51 9.10
C ALA A 81 -3.76 -28.47 8.23
N GLN A 82 -4.88 -27.98 8.77
CA GLN A 82 -6.18 -28.01 8.11
C GLN A 82 -6.76 -26.60 7.90
N MET A 83 -6.07 -25.56 8.38
CA MET A 83 -6.55 -24.17 8.30
C MET A 83 -5.49 -23.30 7.64
N VAL A 84 -5.86 -22.73 6.48
CA VAL A 84 -5.03 -21.77 5.76
C VAL A 84 -5.76 -20.43 5.75
N GLN A 85 -5.12 -19.38 6.27
CA GLN A 85 -5.62 -18.02 6.15
C GLN A 85 -5.22 -17.41 4.82
N ARG A 86 -6.18 -16.74 4.19
CA ARG A 86 -5.92 -15.90 3.03
C ARG A 86 -5.82 -14.45 3.48
N ILE A 87 -4.73 -13.82 3.17
CA ILE A 87 -4.41 -12.49 3.67
C ILE A 87 -4.34 -11.53 2.49
N LEU A 88 -5.11 -10.43 2.55
CA LEU A 88 -4.89 -9.31 1.67
C LEU A 88 -3.74 -8.49 2.28
N PHE A 89 -2.57 -8.61 1.67
CA PHE A 89 -1.37 -7.95 2.17
C PHE A 89 -1.15 -6.64 1.41
N ILE A 90 -1.16 -5.53 2.15
CA ILE A 90 -0.93 -4.21 1.57
C ILE A 90 0.57 -4.00 1.43
N ASP A 91 1.06 -4.05 0.19
CA ASP A 91 2.47 -3.84 -0.12
C ASP A 91 2.84 -2.36 -0.12
N CYS A 92 1.91 -1.51 -0.54
CA CYS A 92 2.11 -0.07 -0.56
C CYS A 92 0.77 0.65 -0.40
N LEU A 93 0.72 1.62 0.49
CA LEU A 93 -0.38 2.57 0.59
C LEU A 93 0.25 3.95 0.71
N ALA A 94 -0.02 4.80 -0.24
CA ALA A 94 0.58 6.13 -0.27
C ALA A 94 -0.34 7.15 -0.90
N VAL A 95 -0.24 8.37 -0.40
CA VAL A 95 -0.93 9.54 -0.95
C VAL A 95 0.13 10.59 -1.23
N THR A 96 0.02 11.27 -2.36
CA THR A 96 0.95 12.35 -2.70
C THR A 96 1.04 13.36 -1.55
N GLU A 97 2.25 13.82 -1.26
CA GLU A 97 2.53 14.62 -0.06
C GLU A 97 1.62 15.84 0.08
N ALA A 98 1.39 16.55 -1.02
CA ALA A 98 0.58 17.76 -1.02
C ALA A 98 -0.88 17.52 -0.60
N LEU A 99 -1.38 16.30 -0.70
CA LEU A 99 -2.79 15.97 -0.43
C LEU A 99 -2.98 15.05 0.78
N ARG A 100 -1.95 14.85 1.59
CA ARG A 100 -2.07 14.07 2.82
C ARG A 100 -2.96 14.78 3.84
N GLY A 101 -3.55 14.00 4.74
CA GLY A 101 -4.42 14.52 5.79
C GLY A 101 -5.82 14.90 5.32
N ARG A 102 -6.23 14.48 4.14
CA ARG A 102 -7.54 14.78 3.55
C ARG A 102 -8.47 13.57 3.42
N GLY A 103 -8.11 12.46 4.05
CA GLY A 103 -8.94 11.26 4.05
C GLY A 103 -8.80 10.35 2.83
N ILE A 104 -7.86 10.63 1.92
CA ILE A 104 -7.67 9.81 0.71
C ILE A 104 -7.18 8.40 1.08
N GLY A 105 -6.21 8.29 1.99
CA GLY A 105 -5.74 7.00 2.48
C GLY A 105 -6.83 6.17 3.11
N ARG A 106 -7.71 6.81 3.88
CA ARG A 106 -8.87 6.15 4.48
C ARG A 106 -9.83 5.63 3.42
N GLN A 107 -10.05 6.37 2.34
CA GLN A 107 -10.90 5.92 1.23
C GLN A 107 -10.28 4.72 0.51
N LEU A 108 -8.98 4.73 0.29
CA LEU A 108 -8.26 3.58 -0.29
C LEU A 108 -8.40 2.34 0.61
N LEU A 109 -8.20 2.50 1.92
CA LEU A 109 -8.40 1.39 2.87
C LEU A 109 -9.84 0.90 2.89
N GLY A 110 -10.81 1.81 2.77
CA GLY A 110 -12.23 1.44 2.70
C GLY A 110 -12.52 0.53 1.51
N PHE A 111 -11.95 0.86 0.36
CA PHE A 111 -12.10 0.02 -0.83
C PHE A 111 -11.44 -1.35 -0.64
N ALA A 112 -10.25 -1.39 -0.03
CA ALA A 112 -9.57 -2.65 0.28
C ALA A 112 -10.38 -3.51 1.26
N ARG A 113 -11.05 -2.90 2.23
CA ARG A 113 -11.95 -3.63 3.15
C ARG A 113 -13.11 -4.26 2.41
N GLU A 114 -13.67 -3.58 1.42
CA GLU A 114 -14.71 -4.15 0.57
C GLU A 114 -14.19 -5.34 -0.25
N ILE A 115 -13.01 -5.22 -0.82
CA ILE A 115 -12.36 -6.33 -1.54
C ILE A 115 -12.18 -7.53 -0.61
N ARG A 116 -11.75 -7.29 0.64
CA ARG A 116 -11.59 -8.37 1.62
C ARG A 116 -12.87 -9.17 1.79
N VAL A 117 -13.99 -8.47 1.96
CA VAL A 117 -15.30 -9.12 2.13
C VAL A 117 -15.72 -9.85 0.87
N GLN A 118 -15.64 -9.18 -0.27
CA GLN A 118 -16.10 -9.74 -1.55
C GLN A 118 -15.29 -10.96 -1.99
N GLN A 119 -14.00 -10.97 -1.74
CA GLN A 119 -13.10 -12.05 -2.15
C GLN A 119 -12.78 -13.02 -1.02
N HIS A 120 -13.44 -12.87 0.14
CA HIS A 120 -13.31 -13.79 1.27
C HIS A 120 -11.89 -13.90 1.84
N PHE A 121 -11.14 -12.79 1.87
CA PHE A 121 -9.90 -12.74 2.62
C PHE A 121 -10.21 -12.74 4.12
N ASP A 122 -9.37 -13.41 4.89
CA ASP A 122 -9.56 -13.51 6.34
C ASP A 122 -9.18 -12.22 7.07
N CYS A 123 -8.20 -11.49 6.55
CA CYS A 123 -7.74 -10.23 7.15
C CYS A 123 -6.99 -9.37 6.14
N LEU A 124 -6.74 -8.12 6.56
CA LEU A 124 -5.79 -7.22 5.94
C LEU A 124 -4.54 -7.19 6.80
N GLU A 125 -3.37 -7.25 6.18
CA GLU A 125 -2.09 -7.08 6.87
C GLU A 125 -1.19 -6.13 6.11
N LEU A 126 -0.26 -5.52 6.82
CA LEU A 126 0.80 -4.71 6.24
C LEU A 126 2.01 -4.71 7.17
N GLN A 127 3.12 -4.22 6.66
CA GLN A 127 4.30 -3.94 7.45
C GLN A 127 4.59 -2.44 7.38
N VAL A 128 4.97 -1.87 8.50
CA VAL A 128 5.35 -0.46 8.59
C VAL A 128 6.66 -0.34 9.35
N ASN A 129 7.54 0.55 8.88
CA ASN A 129 8.80 0.81 9.57
C ASN A 129 8.50 1.38 10.97
N ALA A 130 9.17 0.84 12.00
CA ALA A 130 8.96 1.25 13.38
C ALA A 130 9.19 2.75 13.60
N ARG A 131 10.02 3.38 12.78
CA ARG A 131 10.35 4.81 12.85
C ARG A 131 9.36 5.69 12.09
N ASN A 132 8.46 5.10 11.30
CA ASN A 132 7.47 5.84 10.55
C ASN A 132 6.25 6.11 11.43
N LEU A 133 6.38 7.05 12.35
CA LEU A 133 5.34 7.35 13.33
C LEU A 133 4.04 7.87 12.70
N PRO A 134 4.07 8.74 11.69
CA PRO A 134 2.83 9.18 11.06
C PRO A 134 2.02 8.02 10.44
N ALA A 135 2.70 7.09 9.76
CA ALA A 135 2.03 5.92 9.19
C ALA A 135 1.46 5.00 10.29
N ARG A 136 2.23 4.76 11.35
CA ARG A 136 1.76 3.95 12.48
C ARG A 136 0.50 4.54 13.10
N SER A 137 0.50 5.84 13.35
CA SER A 137 -0.68 6.53 13.90
C SER A 137 -1.88 6.44 12.97
N PHE A 138 -1.65 6.57 11.66
CA PHE A 138 -2.71 6.44 10.66
C PHE A 138 -3.33 5.04 10.70
N TYR A 139 -2.51 4.00 10.73
CA TYR A 139 -3.02 2.63 10.76
C TYR A 139 -3.76 2.31 12.05
N GLU A 140 -3.24 2.74 13.20
CA GLU A 140 -3.93 2.59 14.48
C GLU A 140 -5.30 3.28 14.46
N ALA A 141 -5.37 4.50 13.95
CA ALA A 141 -6.63 5.25 13.83
C ALA A 141 -7.65 4.55 12.91
N ASN A 142 -7.17 3.71 12.00
CA ASN A 142 -8.03 2.95 11.09
C ASN A 142 -8.26 1.49 11.54
N GLY A 143 -7.96 1.18 12.80
CA GLY A 143 -8.30 -0.09 13.42
C GLY A 143 -7.25 -1.19 13.32
N PHE A 144 -6.06 -0.88 12.80
CA PHE A 144 -4.97 -1.85 12.77
C PHE A 144 -4.30 -1.95 14.14
N ALA A 145 -3.87 -3.16 14.49
CA ALA A 145 -3.13 -3.42 15.71
C ALA A 145 -1.84 -4.17 15.37
N GLU A 146 -0.83 -4.02 16.20
CA GLU A 146 0.42 -4.74 16.03
C GLU A 146 0.19 -6.24 16.11
N ARG A 147 0.74 -6.99 15.15
CA ARG A 147 0.68 -8.44 15.12
C ARG A 147 2.00 -9.06 15.52
N SER A 148 3.12 -8.53 15.03
CA SER A 148 4.47 -9.01 15.30
C SER A 148 5.44 -7.84 15.28
N ILE A 149 6.60 -8.02 15.90
CA ILE A 149 7.65 -7.03 15.95
C ILE A 149 8.94 -7.68 15.47
N ASN A 150 9.59 -7.07 14.49
CA ASN A 150 10.90 -7.49 14.03
C ASN A 150 11.97 -6.74 14.79
N LEU A 151 12.91 -7.48 15.35
CA LEU A 151 14.06 -6.89 16.03
C LEU A 151 15.32 -7.24 15.23
N GLU A 152 16.27 -6.32 15.20
CA GLU A 152 17.56 -6.56 14.55
C GLU A 152 18.70 -6.03 15.41
N LEU A 153 19.84 -6.67 15.29
CA LEU A 153 21.07 -6.24 15.96
C LEU A 153 22.11 -5.94 14.89
N LEU A 154 22.54 -4.67 14.85
CA LEU A 154 23.54 -4.19 13.89
C LEU A 154 24.88 -4.08 14.62
N GLU A 155 25.75 -5.07 14.43
CA GLU A 155 27.12 -5.08 15.01
C GLU A 155 28.17 -5.28 13.93
#